data_56b5ce8e58a84b293edee547274ce3a8
#
_entry.id   56b5ce8e58a84b293edee547274ce3a8
#
_cell.length_a   1.000
_cell.length_b   1.000
_cell.length_c   1.000
_cell.angle_alpha   90.00
_cell.angle_beta   90.00
_cell.angle_gamma   90.00
#
_symmetry.space_group_name_H-M   'P 1'
#
loop_
_entity.id
_entity.type
_entity.pdbx_description
1 polymer ?
#
loop_
_entity_poly.entity_id
_entity_poly.type
_entity_poly.pdbx_seq_one_letter_code
_entity_poly.pdbx_strand_id
1 'polypeptide(L)'
;MDYMQFCKLVDKVNKTEDDLKKLEPYRVERAVIMAAGLGTRMRPITNSKPKPLVTVNGVSLIETGLQALENAGIKEIYIVRGYLGEQFDLLLGKHPNVKFIENVLFDKGNNITSILAAKEFLERAYIFPADLYIKNPAVIKPYQYQSGAWA
;
A
#
# COMPACT_ATOMS: atom_id res chain seq x y z
N MET A 1 14.09 -4.88 -22.64
CA MET A 1 14.30 -3.42 -22.41
C MET A 1 15.30 -3.24 -21.29
N ASP A 2 16.31 -2.43 -21.51
CA ASP A 2 17.25 -2.08 -20.44
C ASP A 2 16.68 -0.98 -19.51
N TYR A 3 17.36 -0.75 -18.38
CA TYR A 3 16.88 0.21 -17.36
C TYR A 3 16.80 1.65 -17.90
N MET A 4 17.76 2.07 -18.74
CA MET A 4 17.76 3.43 -19.31
C MET A 4 16.60 3.64 -20.29
N GLN A 5 16.32 2.64 -21.12
CA GLN A 5 15.16 2.66 -22.02
C GLN A 5 13.86 2.71 -21.24
N PHE A 6 13.76 1.92 -20.17
CA PHE A 6 12.61 1.93 -19.26
C PHE A 6 12.39 3.33 -18.66
N CYS A 7 13.41 3.95 -18.08
CA CYS A 7 13.29 5.29 -17.50
C CYS A 7 12.81 6.33 -18.53
N LYS A 8 13.41 6.35 -19.71
CA LYS A 8 12.99 7.26 -20.80
C LYS A 8 11.54 7.06 -21.18
N LEU A 9 11.08 5.81 -21.18
CA LEU A 9 9.72 5.47 -21.55
C LEU A 9 8.72 5.86 -20.44
N VAL A 10 9.07 5.64 -19.18
CA VAL A 10 8.25 6.05 -18.02
C VAL A 10 8.10 7.57 -17.97
N ASP A 11 9.18 8.32 -18.23
CA ASP A 11 9.19 9.79 -18.15
C ASP A 11 8.58 10.47 -19.40
N LYS A 12 8.30 9.73 -20.45
CA LYS A 12 7.68 10.26 -21.67
C LYS A 12 6.28 10.81 -21.37
N VAL A 13 6.04 12.08 -21.69
CA VAL A 13 4.77 12.79 -21.41
C VAL A 13 3.62 12.20 -22.21
N ASN A 14 3.79 12.04 -23.52
CA ASN A 14 2.75 11.51 -24.42
C ASN A 14 3.13 10.09 -24.86
N LYS A 15 2.68 9.10 -24.09
CA LYS A 15 2.91 7.68 -24.42
C LYS A 15 1.96 7.21 -25.52
N THR A 16 2.50 6.54 -26.52
CA THR A 16 1.72 5.84 -27.55
C THR A 16 1.19 4.51 -27.02
N GLU A 17 0.28 3.87 -27.76
CA GLU A 17 -0.16 2.49 -27.42
C GLU A 17 1.00 1.50 -27.38
N ASP A 18 1.96 1.63 -28.28
CA ASP A 18 3.17 0.79 -28.30
C ASP A 18 4.03 1.00 -27.06
N ASP A 19 4.18 2.25 -26.61
CA ASP A 19 4.88 2.59 -25.37
C ASP A 19 4.21 1.91 -24.16
N LEU A 20 2.88 1.97 -24.09
CA LEU A 20 2.11 1.35 -23.01
C LEU A 20 2.22 -0.18 -23.03
N LYS A 21 2.19 -0.80 -24.21
CA LYS A 21 2.42 -2.25 -24.36
C LYS A 21 3.81 -2.67 -23.87
N LYS A 22 4.83 -1.88 -24.16
CA LYS A 22 6.20 -2.12 -23.69
C LYS A 22 6.34 -1.98 -22.16
N LEU A 23 5.54 -1.10 -21.54
CA LEU A 23 5.54 -0.89 -20.10
C LEU A 23 4.66 -1.89 -19.33
N GLU A 24 3.73 -2.57 -19.99
CA GLU A 24 2.78 -3.47 -19.34
C GLU A 24 3.43 -4.55 -18.45
N PRO A 25 4.56 -5.20 -18.83
CA PRO A 25 5.24 -6.15 -17.96
C PRO A 25 5.77 -5.56 -16.65
N TYR A 26 5.94 -4.25 -16.60
CA TYR A 26 6.49 -3.50 -15.46
C TYR A 26 5.41 -2.80 -14.63
N ARG A 27 4.15 -2.94 -15.00
CA ARG A 27 3.04 -2.31 -14.30
C ARG A 27 2.83 -2.93 -12.92
N VAL A 28 2.70 -2.08 -11.90
CA VAL A 28 2.23 -2.49 -10.58
C VAL A 28 0.70 -2.54 -10.60
N GLU A 29 0.14 -3.70 -10.30
CA GLU A 29 -1.31 -3.93 -10.42
C GLU A 29 -2.06 -3.65 -9.14
N ARG A 30 -1.42 -3.89 -8.01
CA ARG A 30 -2.08 -3.85 -6.70
C ARG A 30 -1.16 -3.37 -5.59
N ALA A 31 -1.75 -3.18 -4.42
CA ALA A 31 -1.01 -2.92 -3.19
C ALA A 31 -1.56 -3.76 -2.04
N VAL A 32 -0.67 -4.15 -1.14
CA VAL A 32 -0.98 -4.80 0.12
C VAL A 32 -0.43 -3.96 1.25
N ILE A 33 -1.31 -3.45 2.08
CA ILE A 33 -0.97 -2.59 3.22
C ILE A 33 -1.12 -3.40 4.50
N MET A 34 -0.04 -3.56 5.26
CA MET A 34 -0.04 -4.33 6.50
C MET A 34 -0.44 -3.46 7.68
N ALA A 35 -1.64 -3.68 8.22
CA ALA A 35 -2.27 -2.86 9.25
C ALA A 35 -2.69 -3.64 10.50
N ALA A 36 -2.27 -4.90 10.65
CA ALA A 36 -2.73 -5.78 11.71
C ALA A 36 -2.01 -5.62 13.06
N GLY A 37 -0.96 -4.79 13.14
CA GLY A 37 -0.12 -4.63 14.33
C GLY A 37 -0.82 -4.01 15.54
N LEU A 38 -0.37 -4.41 16.75
CA LEU A 38 -0.92 -3.93 18.02
C LEU A 38 -0.57 -2.47 18.37
N GLY A 39 0.49 -1.92 17.79
CA GLY A 39 0.93 -0.54 18.06
C GLY A 39 1.36 -0.28 19.51
N THR A 40 1.90 -1.29 20.20
CA THR A 40 2.23 -1.25 21.64
C THR A 40 3.14 -0.11 22.06
N ARG A 41 4.05 0.32 21.16
CA ARG A 41 4.99 1.43 21.42
C ARG A 41 4.31 2.78 21.53
N MET A 42 3.10 2.95 20.99
CA MET A 42 2.33 4.20 21.01
C MET A 42 1.22 4.21 22.09
N ARG A 43 1.22 3.24 22.98
CA ARG A 43 0.26 3.26 24.12
C ARG A 43 0.50 4.52 24.99
N PRO A 44 -0.57 5.16 25.52
CA PRO A 44 -1.95 4.68 25.55
C PRO A 44 -2.79 5.02 24.30
N ILE A 45 -2.29 5.78 23.33
CA ILE A 45 -3.05 6.21 22.15
C ILE A 45 -3.64 5.00 21.40
N THR A 46 -2.85 3.95 21.21
CA THR A 46 -3.27 2.74 20.51
C THR A 46 -4.10 1.76 21.33
N ASN A 47 -4.46 2.10 22.58
CA ASN A 47 -5.41 1.28 23.35
C ASN A 47 -6.84 1.33 22.77
N SER A 48 -7.20 2.44 22.11
CA SER A 48 -8.54 2.65 21.53
C SER A 48 -8.56 2.85 20.02
N LYS A 49 -7.40 2.99 19.40
CA LYS A 49 -7.28 3.26 17.96
C LYS A 49 -6.06 2.55 17.37
N PRO A 50 -6.20 1.84 16.23
CA PRO A 50 -5.04 1.28 15.52
C PRO A 50 -4.05 2.38 15.14
N LYS A 51 -2.74 2.10 15.24
CA LYS A 51 -1.69 3.06 14.88
C LYS A 51 -1.86 3.66 13.47
N PRO A 52 -2.21 2.90 12.43
CA PRO A 52 -2.41 3.45 11.09
C PRO A 52 -3.52 4.51 10.99
N LEU A 53 -4.49 4.52 11.90
CA LEU A 53 -5.58 5.48 11.95
C LEU A 53 -5.26 6.72 12.81
N VAL A 54 -4.10 6.78 13.42
CA VAL A 54 -3.63 7.99 14.13
C VAL A 54 -3.39 9.09 13.10
N THR A 55 -3.92 10.28 13.38
CA THR A 55 -3.84 11.42 12.48
C THR A 55 -2.60 12.28 12.73
N VAL A 56 -1.99 12.73 11.65
CA VAL A 56 -0.94 13.74 11.64
C VAL A 56 -1.40 14.85 10.69
N ASN A 57 -1.48 16.09 11.19
CA ASN A 57 -1.99 17.23 10.42
C ASN A 57 -3.40 16.97 9.81
N GLY A 58 -4.27 16.28 10.54
CA GLY A 58 -5.65 16.02 10.12
C GLY A 58 -5.84 14.84 9.15
N VAL A 59 -4.77 14.14 8.77
CA VAL A 59 -4.81 12.97 7.88
C VAL A 59 -4.24 11.75 8.61
N SER A 60 -4.92 10.61 8.53
CA SER A 60 -4.38 9.40 9.14
C SER A 60 -3.16 8.87 8.37
N LEU A 61 -2.28 8.17 9.08
CA LEU A 61 -1.06 7.61 8.46
C LEU A 61 -1.39 6.75 7.24
N ILE A 62 -2.36 5.86 7.37
CA ILE A 62 -2.76 4.96 6.27
C ILE A 62 -3.34 5.73 5.07
N GLU A 63 -4.09 6.81 5.30
CA GLU A 63 -4.68 7.61 4.21
C GLU A 63 -3.62 8.26 3.32
N THR A 64 -2.45 8.59 3.85
CA THR A 64 -1.35 9.11 3.03
C THR A 64 -0.87 8.08 2.00
N GLY A 65 -0.81 6.81 2.40
CA GLY A 65 -0.48 5.69 1.52
C GLY A 65 -1.57 5.42 0.49
N LEU A 66 -2.84 5.39 0.92
CA LEU A 66 -3.99 5.20 0.02
C LEU A 66 -4.05 6.27 -1.05
N GLN A 67 -3.87 7.53 -0.68
CA GLN A 67 -3.87 8.64 -1.61
C GLN A 67 -2.72 8.55 -2.64
N ALA A 68 -1.53 8.16 -2.20
CA ALA A 68 -0.39 7.97 -3.10
C ALA A 68 -0.64 6.84 -4.11
N LEU A 69 -1.25 5.73 -3.68
CA LEU A 69 -1.61 4.61 -4.55
C LEU A 69 -2.67 5.02 -5.59
N GLU A 70 -3.71 5.72 -5.15
CA GLU A 70 -4.78 6.19 -6.02
C GLU A 70 -4.26 7.20 -7.05
N ASN A 71 -3.39 8.13 -6.66
CA ASN A 71 -2.73 9.07 -7.56
C ASN A 71 -1.87 8.38 -8.62
N ALA A 72 -1.27 7.22 -8.28
CA ALA A 72 -0.52 6.39 -9.23
C ALA A 72 -1.41 5.51 -10.11
N GLY A 73 -2.74 5.54 -9.93
CA GLY A 73 -3.70 4.73 -10.68
C GLY A 73 -3.79 3.28 -10.22
N ILE A 74 -3.29 2.94 -9.03
CA ILE A 74 -3.38 1.60 -8.45
C ILE A 74 -4.71 1.49 -7.72
N LYS A 75 -5.64 0.71 -8.28
CA LYS A 75 -7.02 0.60 -7.80
C LYS A 75 -7.32 -0.65 -6.98
N GLU A 76 -6.51 -1.70 -7.13
CA GLU A 76 -6.66 -2.94 -6.39
C GLU A 76 -5.83 -2.84 -5.10
N ILE A 77 -6.49 -2.51 -3.98
CA ILE A 77 -5.83 -2.22 -2.71
C ILE A 77 -6.38 -3.14 -1.63
N TYR A 78 -5.49 -3.90 -0.99
CA TYR A 78 -5.80 -4.78 0.13
C TYR A 78 -5.19 -4.21 1.42
N ILE A 79 -5.98 -4.17 2.47
CA ILE A 79 -5.53 -3.84 3.83
C ILE A 79 -5.63 -5.10 4.68
N VAL A 80 -4.49 -5.59 5.16
CA VAL A 80 -4.44 -6.70 6.10
C VAL A 80 -4.63 -6.14 7.49
N ARG A 81 -5.76 -6.47 8.13
CA ARG A 81 -6.15 -5.93 9.43
C ARG A 81 -6.27 -7.02 10.49
N GLY A 82 -6.23 -6.64 11.75
CA GLY A 82 -6.35 -7.54 12.89
C GLY A 82 -6.75 -6.77 14.13
N TYR A 83 -5.80 -6.14 14.80
CA TYR A 83 -6.08 -5.36 16.02
C TYR A 83 -7.05 -4.20 15.73
N LEU A 84 -8.20 -4.19 16.41
CA LEU A 84 -9.29 -3.22 16.22
C LEU A 84 -9.67 -3.06 14.73
N GLY A 85 -9.67 -4.17 14.01
CA GLY A 85 -9.81 -4.21 12.55
C GLY A 85 -11.06 -3.53 12.02
N GLU A 86 -12.17 -3.61 12.73
CA GLU A 86 -13.46 -2.99 12.39
C GLU A 86 -13.38 -1.46 12.26
N GLN A 87 -12.42 -0.82 12.93
CA GLN A 87 -12.25 0.64 12.83
C GLN A 87 -11.75 1.09 11.46
N PHE A 88 -11.18 0.18 10.66
CA PHE A 88 -10.77 0.48 9.28
C PHE A 88 -11.96 0.60 8.32
N ASP A 89 -13.15 0.14 8.69
CA ASP A 89 -14.35 0.23 7.84
C ASP A 89 -14.67 1.67 7.44
N LEU A 90 -14.30 2.65 8.27
CA LEU A 90 -14.49 4.07 7.96
C LEU A 90 -13.76 4.53 6.68
N LEU A 91 -12.70 3.81 6.28
CA LEU A 91 -11.94 4.14 5.07
C LEU A 91 -12.74 3.91 3.78
N LEU A 92 -13.72 3.00 3.81
CA LEU A 92 -14.52 2.65 2.63
C LEU A 92 -15.34 3.83 2.11
N GLY A 93 -15.68 4.80 2.96
CA GLY A 93 -16.40 6.01 2.56
C GLY A 93 -15.62 6.90 1.59
N LYS A 94 -14.30 6.99 1.77
CA LYS A 94 -13.39 7.78 0.92
C LYS A 94 -12.65 6.92 -0.10
N HIS A 95 -12.43 5.64 0.21
CA HIS A 95 -11.61 4.70 -0.55
C HIS A 95 -12.40 3.42 -0.86
N PRO A 96 -13.42 3.48 -1.74
CA PRO A 96 -14.34 2.36 -1.98
C PRO A 96 -13.67 1.15 -2.64
N ASN A 97 -12.49 1.32 -3.22
CA ASN A 97 -11.73 0.23 -3.86
C ASN A 97 -10.93 -0.63 -2.86
N VAL A 98 -10.87 -0.22 -1.58
CA VAL A 98 -10.18 -0.98 -0.55
C VAL A 98 -10.93 -2.27 -0.24
N LYS A 99 -10.17 -3.36 -0.12
CA LYS A 99 -10.64 -4.66 0.35
C LYS A 99 -9.86 -5.06 1.60
N PHE A 100 -10.53 -5.69 2.55
CA PHE A 100 -9.90 -6.13 3.79
C PHE A 100 -9.54 -7.61 3.72
N ILE A 101 -8.38 -7.94 4.29
CA ILE A 101 -7.92 -9.29 4.55
C ILE A 101 -7.79 -9.42 6.06
N GLU A 102 -8.46 -10.41 6.65
CA GLU A 102 -8.39 -10.64 8.09
C GLU A 102 -7.16 -11.48 8.45
N ASN A 103 -6.31 -10.93 9.33
CA ASN A 103 -5.23 -11.68 9.94
C ASN A 103 -5.65 -12.11 11.34
N VAL A 104 -6.16 -13.32 11.47
CA VAL A 104 -6.62 -13.88 12.77
C VAL A 104 -5.48 -14.19 13.74
N LEU A 105 -4.24 -14.18 13.27
CA LEU A 105 -3.02 -14.44 14.04
C LEU A 105 -2.23 -13.16 14.35
N PHE A 106 -2.89 -12.00 14.32
CA PHE A 106 -2.22 -10.70 14.46
C PHE A 106 -1.48 -10.53 15.80
N ASP A 107 -1.91 -11.22 16.84
CA ASP A 107 -1.34 -11.21 18.20
C ASP A 107 -0.25 -12.26 18.43
N LYS A 108 -0.10 -13.22 17.50
CA LYS A 108 0.80 -14.38 17.63
C LYS A 108 2.04 -14.31 16.74
N GLY A 109 2.16 -13.26 15.95
CA GLY A 109 3.27 -13.10 15.02
C GLY A 109 3.52 -11.63 14.70
N ASN A 110 4.58 -11.41 13.95
CA ASN A 110 4.90 -10.12 13.37
C ASN A 110 4.30 -10.00 11.95
N ASN A 111 4.90 -9.19 11.11
CA ASN A 111 4.48 -9.00 9.72
C ASN A 111 4.38 -10.30 8.87
N ILE A 112 5.02 -11.40 9.30
CA ILE A 112 4.99 -12.68 8.57
C ILE A 112 3.57 -13.22 8.49
N THR A 113 2.80 -13.16 9.58
CA THR A 113 1.39 -13.63 9.57
C THR A 113 0.51 -12.79 8.65
N SER A 114 0.78 -11.49 8.54
CA SER A 114 0.09 -10.59 7.60
C SER A 114 0.45 -10.90 6.15
N ILE A 115 1.71 -11.16 5.86
CA ILE A 115 2.16 -11.57 4.52
C ILE A 115 1.53 -12.89 4.11
N LEU A 116 1.50 -13.88 5.01
CA LEU A 116 0.86 -15.17 4.74
C LEU A 116 -0.64 -15.04 4.49
N ALA A 117 -1.33 -14.17 5.23
CA ALA A 117 -2.76 -13.90 5.01
C ALA A 117 -3.02 -13.31 3.62
N ALA A 118 -2.08 -12.53 3.08
CA ALA A 118 -2.20 -11.86 1.79
C ALA A 118 -1.46 -12.59 0.65
N LYS A 119 -0.97 -13.81 0.86
CA LYS A 119 -0.06 -14.52 -0.07
C LYS A 119 -0.53 -14.56 -1.54
N GLU A 120 -1.83 -14.59 -1.79
CA GLU A 120 -2.41 -14.64 -3.13
C GLU A 120 -2.32 -13.31 -3.88
N PHE A 121 -2.01 -12.20 -3.19
CA PHE A 121 -2.03 -10.84 -3.72
C PHE A 121 -0.65 -10.17 -3.76
N LEU A 122 0.43 -10.94 -3.57
CA LEU A 122 1.79 -10.40 -3.46
C LEU A 122 2.49 -10.18 -4.80
N GLU A 123 1.96 -10.74 -5.87
CA GLU A 123 2.55 -10.60 -7.20
C GLU A 123 2.21 -9.24 -7.82
N ARG A 124 3.18 -8.60 -8.44
CA ARG A 124 3.06 -7.27 -9.07
C ARG A 124 2.45 -6.23 -8.12
N ALA A 125 2.86 -6.27 -6.86
CA ALA A 125 2.27 -5.48 -5.79
C ALA A 125 3.28 -4.59 -5.07
N TYR A 126 2.83 -3.41 -4.64
CA TYR A 126 3.48 -2.70 -3.54
C TYR A 126 3.07 -3.35 -2.22
N ILE A 127 4.05 -3.56 -1.33
CA ILE A 127 3.83 -4.11 0.01
C ILE A 127 4.50 -3.19 1.01
N PHE A 128 3.73 -2.60 1.90
CA PHE A 128 4.29 -1.69 2.91
C PHE A 128 3.45 -1.66 4.21
N PRO A 129 4.06 -1.25 5.34
CA PRO A 129 3.34 -1.12 6.60
C PRO A 129 2.41 0.10 6.57
N ALA A 130 1.24 -0.03 7.16
CA ALA A 130 0.19 0.99 7.18
C ALA A 130 0.53 2.23 8.01
N ASP A 131 1.55 2.19 8.84
CA ASP A 131 2.03 3.30 9.65
C ASP A 131 3.12 4.14 8.98
N LEU A 132 3.36 3.90 7.71
CA LEU A 132 4.25 4.71 6.89
C LEU A 132 3.57 6.02 6.49
N TYR A 133 4.15 7.16 6.89
CA TYR A 133 3.69 8.47 6.44
C TYR A 133 4.32 8.82 5.10
N ILE A 134 3.50 8.91 4.05
CA ILE A 134 3.96 9.28 2.70
C ILE A 134 3.74 10.78 2.49
N LYS A 135 4.81 11.56 2.66
CA LYS A 135 4.79 13.01 2.49
C LYS A 135 4.62 13.42 1.03
N ASN A 136 5.32 12.76 0.13
CA ASN A 136 5.25 13.02 -1.32
C ASN A 136 4.63 11.82 -2.03
N PRO A 137 3.37 11.93 -2.51
CA PRO A 137 2.70 10.82 -3.18
C PRO A 137 3.38 10.37 -4.48
N ALA A 138 4.19 11.22 -5.11
CA ALA A 138 4.91 10.90 -6.35
C ALA A 138 5.98 9.80 -6.19
N VAL A 139 6.31 9.38 -4.97
CA VAL A 139 7.21 8.24 -4.73
C VAL A 139 6.57 6.92 -5.16
N ILE A 140 5.25 6.82 -5.15
CA ILE A 140 4.52 5.67 -5.67
C ILE A 140 4.32 5.85 -7.18
N LYS A 141 4.93 4.98 -7.96
CA LYS A 141 4.88 5.01 -9.41
C LYS A 141 4.09 3.83 -9.97
N PRO A 142 3.39 4.00 -11.11
CA PRO A 142 2.60 2.92 -11.72
C PRO A 142 3.45 1.79 -12.31
N TYR A 143 4.73 2.04 -12.59
CA TYR A 143 5.65 1.07 -13.18
C TYR A 143 6.91 0.92 -12.34
N GLN A 144 7.40 -0.31 -12.21
CA GLN A 144 8.65 -0.65 -11.53
C GLN A 144 9.47 -1.58 -12.40
N TYR A 145 10.76 -1.27 -12.60
CA TYR A 145 11.64 -2.05 -13.48
C TYR A 145 11.89 -3.46 -12.94
N GLN A 146 12.04 -3.57 -11.62
CA GLN A 146 12.32 -4.83 -10.94
C GLN A 146 11.80 -4.79 -9.50
N SER A 147 11.70 -5.96 -8.88
CA SER A 147 11.42 -6.05 -7.45
C SER A 147 12.58 -5.48 -6.64
N GLY A 148 12.24 -4.78 -5.57
CA GLY A 148 13.23 -4.18 -4.67
C GLY A 148 12.59 -3.68 -3.41
N ALA A 149 13.42 -3.40 -2.41
CA ALA A 149 13.01 -2.72 -1.19
C ALA A 149 13.45 -1.25 -1.24
N TRP A 150 12.66 -0.40 -0.64
CA TRP A 150 12.98 1.01 -0.49
C TRP A 150 13.41 1.27 0.95
N ALA A 151 14.47 1.99 1.08
CA ALA A 151 14.95 2.50 2.36
C ALA A 151 14.61 3.97 2.53
#